data_cdb95beffa77eeb2e823920758289608
#
_entry.id   cdb95beffa77eeb2e823920758289608
#
_cell.length_a   1.000
_cell.length_b   1.000
_cell.length_c   1.000
_cell.angle_alpha   90.00
_cell.angle_beta   90.00
_cell.angle_gamma   90.00
#
_symmetry.space_group_name_H-M   'P 1'
#
loop_
_entity.id
_entity.type
_entity.pdbx_description
1 polymer ?
#
loop_
_entity_poly.entity_id
_entity_poly.type
_entity_poly.pdbx_seq_one_letter_code
_entity_poly.pdbx_strand_id
1 'polypeptide(L)'
;MKMPVIRFPPGQNAIEKLMQHLVIGASSAIAAAIIDKYLAAGDSVVAVSRSMQSDAMATADGRLEWLQSDYSEESIQGICNRLREPALVFDRVFICNGILHHAHLAPEKRLEDVATEQLTEVMHINSFQPITWVKHLKPVLRSKQHCILTAFSARIGSIGDNGRGGWYAYRASKAALNMLMKSAAIEYQRERRNVQFLLFHPGTTDTPLSKPFQRSVSPDKLFTPAFVARQLLSIIDGLDPELPIQYLDWKNTAIEW
;
A
#
# COMPACT_ATOMS: atom_id res chain seq x y z
N MET A 1 -32.50 -5.69 2.47
CA MET A 1 -32.07 -4.45 1.82
C MET A 1 -31.22 -4.88 0.63
N LYS A 2 -31.67 -4.67 -0.63
CA LYS A 2 -30.95 -5.11 -1.84
C LYS A 2 -29.77 -4.14 -2.05
N MET A 3 -28.56 -4.68 -2.06
CA MET A 3 -27.34 -3.90 -2.35
C MET A 3 -27.37 -3.43 -3.82
N PRO A 4 -26.77 -2.25 -4.12
CA PRO A 4 -26.69 -1.76 -5.49
C PRO A 4 -25.79 -2.68 -6.33
N VAL A 5 -26.30 -3.07 -7.50
CA VAL A 5 -25.55 -3.81 -8.52
C VAL A 5 -24.64 -2.82 -9.22
N ILE A 6 -23.33 -3.12 -9.26
CA ILE A 6 -22.34 -2.36 -10.03
C ILE A 6 -22.76 -2.43 -11.51
N ARG A 7 -23.22 -1.32 -12.09
CA ARG A 7 -23.49 -1.20 -13.53
C ARG A 7 -22.38 -0.37 -14.16
N PHE A 8 -21.54 -1.01 -14.95
CA PHE A 8 -20.62 -0.31 -15.85
C PHE A 8 -21.36 0.07 -17.15
N PRO A 9 -21.04 1.22 -17.77
CA PRO A 9 -21.70 1.65 -19.00
C PRO A 9 -21.36 0.69 -20.15
N PRO A 10 -22.34 0.32 -21.03
CA PRO A 10 -22.09 -0.53 -22.19
C PRO A 10 -21.58 0.28 -23.39
N GLY A 11 -20.50 -0.16 -23.99
CA GLY A 11 -20.20 0.02 -25.41
C GLY A 11 -19.26 1.14 -25.80
N GLN A 12 -17.98 0.78 -26.02
CA GLN A 12 -17.16 1.40 -27.07
C GLN A 12 -16.23 0.36 -27.68
N ASN A 13 -16.13 0.34 -29.03
CA ASN A 13 -15.31 -0.54 -29.84
C ASN A 13 -13.81 -0.26 -29.67
N ALA A 14 -12.98 -1.33 -29.75
CA ALA A 14 -11.54 -1.33 -29.51
C ALA A 14 -11.20 -0.65 -28.17
N ILE A 15 -11.62 -1.30 -27.11
CA ILE A 15 -11.53 -0.83 -25.73
C ILE A 15 -10.06 -0.78 -25.36
N GLU A 16 -9.50 0.42 -25.20
CA GLU A 16 -8.45 0.60 -24.21
C GLU A 16 -9.01 -0.05 -22.94
N LYS A 17 -8.39 -1.14 -22.53
CA LYS A 17 -8.85 -1.91 -21.38
C LYS A 17 -8.67 -1.01 -20.18
N LEU A 18 -9.75 -0.43 -19.66
CA LEU A 18 -9.74 0.36 -18.43
C LEU A 18 -9.10 -0.51 -17.34
N MET A 19 -7.99 -0.05 -16.81
CA MET A 19 -7.31 -0.74 -15.73
C MET A 19 -8.06 -0.55 -14.42
N GLN A 20 -8.00 -1.54 -13.56
CA GLN A 20 -8.64 -1.50 -12.26
C GLN A 20 -7.60 -1.62 -11.14
N HIS A 21 -7.68 -0.72 -10.17
CA HIS A 21 -6.72 -0.63 -9.10
C HIS A 21 -7.38 -0.76 -7.74
N LEU A 22 -6.68 -1.41 -6.79
CA LEU A 22 -7.10 -1.52 -5.40
C LEU A 22 -6.15 -0.71 -4.53
N VAL A 23 -6.68 0.25 -3.76
CA VAL A 23 -5.90 1.10 -2.86
C VAL A 23 -6.39 0.93 -1.43
N ILE A 24 -5.60 0.27 -0.59
CA ILE A 24 -5.84 0.01 0.83
C ILE A 24 -5.10 1.07 1.65
N GLY A 25 -5.77 1.67 2.64
CA GLY A 25 -5.25 2.85 3.35
C GLY A 25 -5.49 4.15 2.58
N ALA A 26 -6.61 4.19 1.86
CA ALA A 26 -6.95 5.23 0.87
C ALA A 26 -7.05 6.66 1.44
N SER A 27 -7.23 6.81 2.77
CA SER A 27 -7.25 8.12 3.43
C SER A 27 -5.86 8.74 3.63
N SER A 28 -4.76 8.02 3.33
CA SER A 28 -3.42 8.60 3.40
C SER A 28 -3.16 9.56 2.24
N ALA A 29 -2.37 10.62 2.47
CA ALA A 29 -2.08 11.63 1.45
C ALA A 29 -1.42 11.05 0.19
N ILE A 30 -0.54 10.05 0.34
CA ILE A 30 0.09 9.38 -0.80
C ILE A 30 -0.93 8.53 -1.55
N ALA A 31 -1.79 7.80 -0.85
CA ALA A 31 -2.85 7.01 -1.46
C ALA A 31 -3.84 7.89 -2.24
N ALA A 32 -4.25 9.03 -1.67
CA ALA A 32 -5.08 10.00 -2.36
C ALA A 32 -4.44 10.47 -3.68
N ALA A 33 -3.14 10.81 -3.66
CA ALA A 33 -2.42 11.21 -4.86
C ALA A 33 -2.29 10.09 -5.91
N ILE A 34 -2.23 8.82 -5.50
CA ILE A 34 -2.27 7.66 -6.39
C ILE A 34 -3.65 7.52 -7.02
N ILE A 35 -4.71 7.60 -6.23
CA ILE A 35 -6.10 7.54 -6.69
C ILE A 35 -6.37 8.62 -7.72
N ASP A 36 -6.01 9.88 -7.42
CA ASP A 36 -6.19 11.01 -8.33
C ASP A 36 -5.51 10.77 -9.68
N LYS A 37 -4.30 10.18 -9.68
CA LYS A 37 -3.56 9.86 -10.90
C LYS A 37 -4.28 8.85 -11.78
N TYR A 38 -4.79 7.78 -11.21
CA TYR A 38 -5.50 6.75 -11.96
C TYR A 38 -6.85 7.25 -12.45
N LEU A 39 -7.61 7.96 -11.63
CA LEU A 39 -8.87 8.57 -12.06
C LEU A 39 -8.67 9.58 -13.19
N ALA A 40 -7.59 10.38 -13.13
CA ALA A 40 -7.25 11.33 -14.21
C ALA A 40 -6.83 10.63 -15.51
N ALA A 41 -6.27 9.40 -15.42
CA ALA A 41 -5.97 8.56 -16.58
C ALA A 41 -7.19 7.84 -17.16
N GLY A 42 -8.34 7.92 -16.50
CA GLY A 42 -9.58 7.25 -16.94
C GLY A 42 -9.79 5.88 -16.30
N ASP A 43 -8.88 5.42 -15.46
CA ASP A 43 -8.95 4.12 -14.80
C ASP A 43 -9.99 4.07 -13.68
N SER A 44 -10.32 2.85 -13.24
CA SER A 44 -11.21 2.62 -12.10
C SER A 44 -10.44 2.23 -10.85
N VAL A 45 -10.91 2.71 -9.69
CA VAL A 45 -10.26 2.47 -8.40
C VAL A 45 -11.27 1.95 -7.38
N VAL A 46 -10.90 0.87 -6.69
CA VAL A 46 -11.52 0.46 -5.44
C VAL A 46 -10.64 0.95 -4.30
N ALA A 47 -11.15 1.83 -3.47
CA ALA A 47 -10.47 2.43 -2.34
C ALA A 47 -10.98 1.84 -1.03
N VAL A 48 -10.07 1.43 -0.14
CA VAL A 48 -10.43 0.87 1.17
C VAL A 48 -9.84 1.73 2.28
N SER A 49 -10.65 2.17 3.22
CA SER A 49 -10.22 3.00 4.35
C SER A 49 -11.04 2.75 5.62
N ARG A 50 -10.49 3.10 6.77
CA ARG A 50 -11.24 3.16 8.04
C ARG A 50 -12.22 4.34 8.04
N SER A 51 -11.86 5.42 7.40
CA SER A 51 -12.68 6.62 7.28
C SER A 51 -13.67 6.48 6.12
N MET A 52 -14.78 7.17 6.21
CA MET A 52 -15.69 7.36 5.08
C MET A 52 -15.00 8.15 3.96
N GLN A 53 -15.49 8.01 2.75
CA GLN A 53 -15.05 8.83 1.62
C GLN A 53 -15.25 10.31 1.94
N SER A 54 -14.24 11.13 1.67
CA SER A 54 -14.41 12.59 1.76
C SER A 54 -15.11 13.11 0.49
N ASP A 55 -15.89 14.19 0.64
CA ASP A 55 -16.56 14.83 -0.50
C ASP A 55 -15.59 15.26 -1.60
N ALA A 56 -14.36 15.62 -1.22
CA ALA A 56 -13.29 16.00 -2.16
C ALA A 56 -12.83 14.86 -3.07
N MET A 57 -13.10 13.61 -2.71
CA MET A 57 -12.74 12.42 -3.52
C MET A 57 -13.97 11.81 -4.22
N ALA A 58 -15.15 12.39 -4.05
CA ALA A 58 -16.34 11.90 -4.73
C ALA A 58 -16.23 12.16 -6.24
N THR A 59 -16.39 11.11 -7.05
CA THR A 59 -16.46 11.22 -8.51
C THR A 59 -17.89 10.98 -8.98
N ALA A 60 -18.38 11.82 -9.87
CA ALA A 60 -19.74 11.71 -10.41
C ALA A 60 -19.89 10.56 -11.42
N ASP A 61 -18.78 10.00 -11.91
CA ASP A 61 -18.75 9.02 -13.00
C ASP A 61 -18.68 7.55 -12.54
N GLY A 62 -18.68 7.31 -11.23
CA GLY A 62 -18.70 5.96 -10.64
C GLY A 62 -17.39 5.15 -10.79
N ARG A 63 -16.30 5.76 -11.24
CA ARG A 63 -15.00 5.09 -11.37
C ARG A 63 -14.25 4.92 -10.06
N LEU A 64 -14.70 5.56 -8.99
CA LEU A 64 -14.19 5.36 -7.63
C LEU A 64 -15.24 4.66 -6.77
N GLU A 65 -14.93 3.44 -6.34
CA GLU A 65 -15.70 2.73 -5.31
C GLU A 65 -14.98 2.83 -3.98
N TRP A 66 -15.68 3.30 -2.93
CA TRP A 66 -15.11 3.42 -1.58
C TRP A 66 -15.70 2.40 -0.64
N LEU A 67 -14.84 1.57 -0.04
CA LEU A 67 -15.20 0.54 0.91
C LEU A 67 -14.65 0.90 2.29
N GLN A 68 -15.50 0.83 3.31
CA GLN A 68 -15.08 1.04 4.69
C GLN A 68 -14.64 -0.28 5.34
N SER A 69 -13.53 -0.27 6.07
CA SER A 69 -13.00 -1.38 6.85
C SER A 69 -12.36 -0.88 8.13
N ASP A 70 -12.60 -1.54 9.24
CA ASP A 70 -11.87 -1.31 10.49
C ASP A 70 -10.50 -2.03 10.52
N TYR A 71 -10.20 -2.78 9.46
CA TYR A 71 -9.00 -3.62 9.29
C TYR A 71 -8.90 -4.80 10.28
N SER A 72 -9.98 -5.18 10.94
CA SER A 72 -10.09 -6.51 11.55
C SER A 72 -9.99 -7.59 10.47
N GLU A 73 -9.54 -8.78 10.83
CA GLU A 73 -9.43 -9.89 9.86
C GLU A 73 -10.78 -10.23 9.25
N GLU A 74 -11.86 -10.18 10.03
CA GLU A 74 -13.23 -10.40 9.57
C GLU A 74 -13.65 -9.37 8.52
N SER A 75 -13.40 -8.08 8.77
CA SER A 75 -13.70 -7.01 7.82
C SER A 75 -12.88 -7.14 6.54
N ILE A 76 -11.57 -7.44 6.66
CA ILE A 76 -10.68 -7.71 5.50
C ILE A 76 -11.21 -8.87 4.67
N GLN A 77 -11.57 -9.98 5.30
CA GLN A 77 -12.13 -11.15 4.63
C GLN A 77 -13.44 -10.82 3.92
N GLY A 78 -14.33 -10.07 4.58
CA GLY A 78 -15.61 -9.64 4.01
C GLY A 78 -15.42 -8.82 2.73
N ILE A 79 -14.50 -7.84 2.75
CA ILE A 79 -14.15 -7.05 1.57
C ILE A 79 -13.55 -7.93 0.48
N CYS A 80 -12.56 -8.78 0.80
CA CYS A 80 -11.94 -9.65 -0.19
C CYS A 80 -12.93 -10.63 -0.81
N ASN A 81 -13.92 -11.12 -0.06
CA ASN A 81 -15.00 -11.95 -0.60
C ASN A 81 -15.86 -11.17 -1.61
N ARG A 82 -16.16 -9.89 -1.34
CA ARG A 82 -16.86 -9.00 -2.29
C ARG A 82 -16.04 -8.77 -3.56
N LEU A 83 -14.72 -8.65 -3.44
CA LEU A 83 -13.80 -8.42 -4.57
C LEU A 83 -13.52 -9.68 -5.41
N ARG A 84 -14.04 -10.85 -5.04
CA ARG A 84 -13.85 -12.12 -5.78
C ARG A 84 -14.71 -12.25 -7.02
N GLU A 85 -15.49 -11.25 -7.37
CA GLU A 85 -16.31 -11.27 -8.57
C GLU A 85 -15.45 -11.47 -9.83
N PRO A 86 -15.85 -12.35 -10.78
CA PRO A 86 -15.04 -12.67 -11.95
C PRO A 86 -14.75 -11.47 -12.87
N ALA A 87 -15.60 -10.44 -12.81
CA ALA A 87 -15.45 -9.22 -13.61
C ALA A 87 -14.37 -8.26 -13.05
N LEU A 88 -13.99 -8.44 -11.79
CA LEU A 88 -13.00 -7.60 -11.14
C LEU A 88 -11.60 -8.18 -11.30
N VAL A 89 -10.78 -7.54 -12.11
CA VAL A 89 -9.38 -7.92 -12.35
C VAL A 89 -8.48 -6.73 -12.05
N PHE A 90 -7.68 -6.86 -11.01
CA PHE A 90 -6.80 -5.78 -10.56
C PHE A 90 -5.43 -5.84 -11.25
N ASP A 91 -5.02 -4.72 -11.83
CA ASP A 91 -3.69 -4.53 -12.42
C ASP A 91 -2.67 -4.07 -11.37
N ARG A 92 -3.13 -3.31 -10.39
CA ARG A 92 -2.30 -2.78 -9.31
C ARG A 92 -3.03 -2.87 -7.98
N VAL A 93 -2.29 -3.24 -6.94
CA VAL A 93 -2.75 -3.23 -5.55
C VAL A 93 -1.77 -2.41 -4.72
N PHE A 94 -2.26 -1.46 -3.95
CA PHE A 94 -1.46 -0.63 -3.06
C PHE A 94 -1.89 -0.82 -1.62
N ILE A 95 -0.95 -1.19 -0.74
CA ILE A 95 -1.14 -1.29 0.70
C ILE A 95 -0.41 -0.10 1.34
N CYS A 96 -1.17 0.96 1.63
CA CYS A 96 -0.68 2.27 2.07
C CYS A 96 -0.86 2.52 3.56
N ASN A 97 -1.43 1.58 4.32
CA ASN A 97 -1.61 1.73 5.75
C ASN A 97 -0.27 1.62 6.49
N GLY A 98 -0.17 2.38 7.57
CA GLY A 98 1.00 2.38 8.45
C GLY A 98 0.90 3.44 9.52
N ILE A 99 1.65 3.23 10.60
CA ILE A 99 1.73 4.15 11.74
C ILE A 99 3.18 4.34 12.16
N LEU A 100 3.49 5.51 12.69
CA LEU A 100 4.77 5.85 13.31
C LEU A 100 4.56 6.51 14.67
N HIS A 101 3.48 7.26 14.82
CA HIS A 101 3.12 7.97 16.05
C HIS A 101 1.62 8.28 16.11
N HIS A 102 1.14 8.52 17.30
CA HIS A 102 -0.12 9.18 17.64
C HIS A 102 -0.02 9.82 19.03
N ALA A 103 -1.13 10.27 19.65
CA ALA A 103 -1.11 10.97 20.94
C ALA A 103 -0.37 10.23 22.06
N HIS A 104 -0.39 8.90 22.05
CA HIS A 104 0.21 8.03 23.09
C HIS A 104 1.31 7.12 22.55
N LEU A 105 1.73 7.30 21.32
CA LEU A 105 2.77 6.52 20.65
C LEU A 105 3.81 7.47 20.05
N ALA A 106 5.06 7.33 20.43
CA ALA A 106 6.19 8.04 19.84
C ALA A 106 7.35 7.07 19.57
N PRO A 107 8.12 7.25 18.47
CA PRO A 107 9.27 6.40 18.21
C PRO A 107 10.30 6.48 19.32
N GLU A 108 10.76 5.32 19.79
CA GLU A 108 11.70 5.18 20.89
C GLU A 108 13.08 5.71 20.49
N LYS A 109 13.72 6.47 21.36
CA LYS A 109 15.07 7.00 21.14
C LYS A 109 16.13 6.12 21.77
N ARG A 110 15.83 5.47 22.87
CA ARG A 110 16.73 4.64 23.68
C ARG A 110 16.08 3.30 23.99
N LEU A 111 16.88 2.33 24.40
CA LEU A 111 16.42 1.00 24.76
C LEU A 111 15.41 1.03 25.92
N GLU A 112 15.63 1.93 26.88
CA GLU A 112 14.77 2.10 28.05
C GLU A 112 13.37 2.62 27.72
N ASP A 113 13.19 3.23 26.54
CA ASP A 113 11.90 3.73 26.08
C ASP A 113 11.02 2.61 25.44
N VAL A 114 11.58 1.40 25.25
CA VAL A 114 10.88 0.29 24.60
C VAL A 114 9.79 -0.28 25.50
N ALA A 115 8.55 -0.30 25.00
CA ALA A 115 7.40 -0.89 25.66
C ALA A 115 6.75 -1.96 24.76
N THR A 116 6.41 -3.10 25.35
CA THR A 116 5.82 -4.25 24.64
C THR A 116 4.50 -3.88 23.95
N GLU A 117 3.69 -3.05 24.59
CA GLU A 117 2.41 -2.58 24.08
C GLU A 117 2.60 -1.78 22.78
N GLN A 118 3.57 -0.86 22.76
CA GLN A 118 3.90 -0.06 21.57
C GLN A 118 4.48 -0.91 20.45
N LEU A 119 5.39 -1.83 20.78
CA LEU A 119 5.91 -2.83 19.82
C LEU A 119 4.76 -3.60 19.18
N THR A 120 3.84 -4.11 19.98
CA THR A 120 2.70 -4.91 19.51
C THR A 120 1.78 -4.09 18.60
N GLU A 121 1.44 -2.87 18.99
CA GLU A 121 0.59 -1.99 18.20
C GLU A 121 1.20 -1.65 16.84
N VAL A 122 2.47 -1.22 16.85
CA VAL A 122 3.18 -0.84 15.60
C VAL A 122 3.38 -2.05 14.70
N MET A 123 3.72 -3.21 15.25
CA MET A 123 3.82 -4.48 14.50
C MET A 123 2.48 -4.87 13.88
N HIS A 124 1.41 -4.78 14.66
CA HIS A 124 0.07 -5.11 14.17
C HIS A 124 -0.32 -4.28 12.95
N ILE A 125 -0.18 -2.96 13.05
CA ILE A 125 -0.62 -2.05 11.99
C ILE A 125 0.32 -2.10 10.77
N ASN A 126 1.65 -2.14 10.99
CA ASN A 126 2.62 -2.00 9.90
C ASN A 126 2.98 -3.34 9.23
N SER A 127 2.73 -4.47 9.88
CA SER A 127 3.16 -5.78 9.38
C SER A 127 2.01 -6.79 9.32
N PHE A 128 1.24 -6.98 10.41
CA PHE A 128 0.23 -8.03 10.46
C PHE A 128 -1.00 -7.68 9.63
N GLN A 129 -1.50 -6.45 9.69
CA GLN A 129 -2.59 -6.02 8.79
C GLN A 129 -2.22 -6.15 7.31
N PRO A 130 -1.05 -5.65 6.82
CA PRO A 130 -0.63 -5.86 5.44
C PRO A 130 -0.58 -7.32 5.00
N ILE A 131 -0.01 -8.22 5.80
CA ILE A 131 0.05 -9.64 5.41
C ILE A 131 -1.31 -10.31 5.47
N THR A 132 -2.21 -9.88 6.37
CA THR A 132 -3.60 -10.35 6.39
C THR A 132 -4.34 -9.94 5.11
N TRP A 133 -4.13 -8.74 4.61
CA TRP A 133 -4.63 -8.33 3.29
C TRP A 133 -4.09 -9.25 2.19
N VAL A 134 -2.79 -9.49 2.13
CA VAL A 134 -2.17 -10.38 1.12
C VAL A 134 -2.77 -11.78 1.19
N LYS A 135 -2.95 -12.35 2.38
CA LYS A 135 -3.61 -13.65 2.60
C LYS A 135 -5.00 -13.69 1.97
N HIS A 136 -5.85 -12.72 2.28
CA HIS A 136 -7.24 -12.71 1.80
C HIS A 136 -7.39 -12.23 0.36
N LEU A 137 -6.43 -11.48 -0.18
CA LEU A 137 -6.35 -11.11 -1.60
C LEU A 137 -5.90 -12.27 -2.49
N LYS A 138 -5.24 -13.30 -1.95
CA LYS A 138 -4.74 -14.42 -2.74
C LYS A 138 -5.79 -15.07 -3.66
N PRO A 139 -7.03 -15.35 -3.23
CA PRO A 139 -8.07 -15.83 -4.13
C PRO A 139 -8.68 -14.76 -5.05
N VAL A 140 -8.48 -13.47 -4.77
CA VAL A 140 -8.91 -12.35 -5.64
C VAL A 140 -7.93 -12.19 -6.80
N LEU A 141 -6.62 -12.24 -6.52
CA LEU A 141 -5.52 -12.03 -7.46
C LEU A 141 -5.14 -13.33 -8.19
N ARG A 142 -6.12 -14.01 -8.79
CA ARG A 142 -5.94 -15.29 -9.50
C ARG A 142 -6.02 -15.20 -11.02
N SER A 143 -6.16 -13.98 -11.54
CA SER A 143 -6.21 -13.73 -12.97
C SER A 143 -4.89 -14.13 -13.66
N LYS A 144 -4.97 -14.45 -14.96
CA LYS A 144 -3.78 -14.58 -15.83
C LYS A 144 -3.13 -13.23 -16.12
N GLN A 145 -3.83 -12.13 -15.85
CA GLN A 145 -3.31 -10.79 -16.00
C GLN A 145 -2.24 -10.51 -14.93
N HIS A 146 -1.17 -9.85 -15.35
CA HIS A 146 -0.11 -9.43 -14.45
C HIS A 146 -0.62 -8.35 -13.49
N CYS A 147 -0.39 -8.56 -12.20
CA CYS A 147 -0.74 -7.63 -11.14
C CYS A 147 0.51 -7.26 -10.34
N ILE A 148 0.68 -5.98 -10.03
CA ILE A 148 1.75 -5.54 -9.12
C ILE A 148 1.13 -5.17 -7.78
N LEU A 149 1.58 -5.85 -6.71
CA LEU A 149 1.19 -5.56 -5.34
C LEU A 149 2.30 -4.76 -4.66
N THR A 150 2.02 -3.50 -4.37
CA THR A 150 2.94 -2.58 -3.71
C THR A 150 2.59 -2.43 -2.23
N ALA A 151 3.55 -2.66 -1.33
CA ALA A 151 3.43 -2.32 0.08
C ALA A 151 4.39 -1.19 0.44
N PHE A 152 3.89 -0.18 1.16
CA PHE A 152 4.72 0.93 1.62
C PHE A 152 5.59 0.51 2.79
N SER A 153 6.86 0.25 2.48
CA SER A 153 7.91 0.01 3.45
C SER A 153 8.69 1.30 3.76
N ALA A 154 9.84 1.18 4.34
CA ALA A 154 10.73 2.30 4.63
C ALA A 154 12.18 1.79 4.70
N ARG A 155 13.16 2.58 4.24
CA ARG A 155 14.59 2.26 4.33
C ARG A 155 15.01 1.84 5.76
N ILE A 156 14.35 2.41 6.75
CA ILE A 156 14.57 2.07 8.18
C ILE A 156 14.26 0.58 8.52
N GLY A 157 13.52 -0.12 7.66
CA GLY A 157 13.25 -1.56 7.76
C GLY A 157 14.37 -2.44 7.23
N SER A 158 15.39 -1.87 6.59
CA SER A 158 16.62 -2.58 6.22
C SER A 158 17.47 -2.86 7.46
N ILE A 159 17.86 -4.12 7.65
CA ILE A 159 18.74 -4.53 8.76
C ILE A 159 20.18 -4.12 8.42
N GLY A 160 20.61 -4.34 7.17
CA GLY A 160 21.97 -4.01 6.72
C GLY A 160 22.28 -2.50 6.72
N ASP A 161 21.29 -1.67 6.38
CA ASP A 161 21.42 -0.19 6.34
C ASP A 161 21.30 0.48 7.72
N ASN A 162 21.10 -0.30 8.80
CA ASN A 162 20.86 0.25 10.14
C ASN A 162 22.16 0.66 10.86
N GLY A 163 22.66 1.86 10.56
CA GLY A 163 23.79 2.47 11.28
C GLY A 163 23.40 3.45 12.40
N ARG A 164 22.09 3.72 12.61
CA ARG A 164 21.64 4.79 13.54
C ARG A 164 21.00 4.29 14.83
N GLY A 165 20.38 3.11 14.83
CA GLY A 165 19.57 2.62 15.95
C GLY A 165 18.33 3.48 16.25
N GLY A 166 17.74 3.32 17.43
CA GLY A 166 16.49 3.96 17.82
C GLY A 166 15.28 3.50 17.01
N TRP A 167 14.09 4.02 17.32
CA TRP A 167 12.83 3.73 16.62
C TRP A 167 12.56 2.22 16.53
N TYR A 168 12.75 1.53 17.65
CA TYR A 168 12.76 0.06 17.70
C TYR A 168 11.49 -0.55 17.13
N ALA A 169 10.32 -0.10 17.58
CA ALA A 169 9.04 -0.63 17.09
C ALA A 169 8.87 -0.39 15.59
N TYR A 170 9.19 0.80 15.10
CA TYR A 170 9.02 1.13 13.69
C TYR A 170 10.00 0.36 12.80
N ARG A 171 11.30 0.29 13.17
CA ARG A 171 12.30 -0.52 12.46
C ARG A 171 11.90 -1.98 12.40
N ALA A 172 11.60 -2.56 13.56
CA ALA A 172 11.20 -3.95 13.65
C ALA A 172 9.95 -4.24 12.81
N SER A 173 8.94 -3.37 12.84
CA SER A 173 7.73 -3.55 12.06
C SER A 173 7.98 -3.49 10.56
N LYS A 174 8.85 -2.59 10.08
CA LYS A 174 9.15 -2.51 8.64
C LYS A 174 10.06 -3.65 8.18
N ALA A 175 10.98 -4.14 9.02
CA ALA A 175 11.75 -5.35 8.75
C ALA A 175 10.85 -6.59 8.70
N ALA A 176 9.91 -6.72 9.64
CA ALA A 176 8.91 -7.79 9.63
C ALA A 176 8.00 -7.73 8.38
N LEU A 177 7.54 -6.54 8.00
CA LEU A 177 6.79 -6.34 6.74
C LEU A 177 7.60 -6.84 5.54
N ASN A 178 8.88 -6.47 5.45
CA ASN A 178 9.76 -6.88 4.36
C ASN A 178 9.87 -8.41 4.28
N MET A 179 10.09 -9.08 5.42
CA MET A 179 10.19 -10.53 5.47
C MET A 179 8.87 -11.21 5.11
N LEU A 180 7.74 -10.73 5.65
CA LEU A 180 6.42 -11.30 5.37
C LEU A 180 6.06 -11.17 3.89
N MET A 181 6.31 -10.03 3.27
CA MET A 181 6.05 -9.81 1.85
C MET A 181 6.97 -10.65 0.96
N LYS A 182 8.24 -10.80 1.33
CA LYS A 182 9.19 -11.67 0.61
C LYS A 182 8.75 -13.14 0.66
N SER A 183 8.32 -13.61 1.83
CA SER A 183 7.80 -14.97 2.00
C SER A 183 6.53 -15.20 1.17
N ALA A 184 5.61 -14.25 1.16
CA ALA A 184 4.40 -14.30 0.35
C ALA A 184 4.71 -14.29 -1.16
N ALA A 185 5.63 -13.44 -1.62
CA ALA A 185 6.03 -13.38 -3.02
C ALA A 185 6.60 -14.71 -3.53
N ILE A 186 7.44 -15.37 -2.73
CA ILE A 186 7.99 -16.70 -3.04
C ILE A 186 6.86 -17.74 -3.14
N GLU A 187 5.87 -17.70 -2.24
CA GLU A 187 4.73 -18.61 -2.29
C GLU A 187 3.88 -18.36 -3.54
N TYR A 188 3.57 -17.09 -3.87
CA TYR A 188 2.84 -16.74 -5.08
C TYR A 188 3.57 -17.20 -6.35
N GLN A 189 4.91 -17.06 -6.40
CA GLN A 189 5.72 -17.55 -7.52
C GLN A 189 5.65 -19.08 -7.65
N ARG A 190 5.77 -19.84 -6.55
CA ARG A 190 5.65 -21.30 -6.55
C ARG A 190 4.29 -21.78 -7.06
N GLU A 191 3.24 -21.04 -6.75
CA GLU A 191 1.88 -21.31 -7.24
C GLU A 191 1.64 -20.79 -8.68
N ARG A 192 2.68 -20.25 -9.35
CA ARG A 192 2.60 -19.67 -10.69
C ARG A 192 1.52 -18.58 -10.81
N ARG A 193 1.34 -17.79 -9.76
CA ARG A 193 0.46 -16.63 -9.79
C ARG A 193 1.16 -15.47 -10.50
N ASN A 194 0.43 -14.78 -11.34
CA ASN A 194 0.97 -13.65 -12.11
C ASN A 194 0.91 -12.35 -11.27
N VAL A 195 1.49 -12.39 -10.08
CA VAL A 195 1.56 -11.26 -9.14
C VAL A 195 3.02 -11.02 -8.76
N GLN A 196 3.47 -9.80 -9.00
CA GLN A 196 4.79 -9.32 -8.59
C GLN A 196 4.65 -8.38 -7.39
N PHE A 197 5.61 -8.43 -6.48
CA PHE A 197 5.60 -7.60 -5.27
C PHE A 197 6.60 -6.46 -5.37
N LEU A 198 6.22 -5.31 -4.83
CA LEU A 198 7.11 -4.16 -4.64
C LEU A 198 7.02 -3.68 -3.19
N LEU A 199 8.16 -3.68 -2.50
CA LEU A 199 8.34 -2.92 -1.27
C LEU A 199 8.90 -1.56 -1.63
N PHE A 200 8.15 -0.51 -1.31
CA PHE A 200 8.47 0.84 -1.75
C PHE A 200 8.80 1.75 -0.57
N HIS A 201 9.98 2.39 -0.61
CA HIS A 201 10.33 3.47 0.31
C HIS A 201 10.09 4.83 -0.36
N PRO A 202 9.12 5.62 0.13
CA PRO A 202 8.72 6.88 -0.50
C PRO A 202 9.69 8.06 -0.25
N GLY A 203 10.74 7.87 0.55
CA GLY A 203 11.47 8.99 1.13
C GLY A 203 10.66 9.70 2.22
N THR A 204 11.13 10.85 2.70
CA THR A 204 10.36 11.67 3.63
C THR A 204 9.33 12.47 2.85
N THR A 205 8.08 12.11 3.00
CA THR A 205 6.95 12.74 2.31
C THR A 205 6.19 13.66 3.26
N ASP A 206 5.82 14.85 2.83
CA ASP A 206 5.04 15.81 3.65
C ASP A 206 3.62 15.28 3.89
N THR A 207 3.47 14.60 5.00
CA THR A 207 2.24 13.95 5.45
C THR A 207 2.13 14.07 6.97
N PRO A 208 0.94 13.88 7.56
CA PRO A 208 0.79 13.82 9.02
C PRO A 208 1.76 12.84 9.69
N LEU A 209 2.06 11.69 9.07
CA LEU A 209 2.97 10.68 9.60
C LEU A 209 4.40 11.19 9.78
N SER A 210 4.90 12.02 8.89
CA SER A 210 6.26 12.55 8.95
C SER A 210 6.37 13.90 9.67
N LYS A 211 5.24 14.62 9.83
CA LYS A 211 5.21 16.02 10.29
C LYS A 211 6.05 16.31 11.54
N PRO A 212 5.99 15.50 12.62
CA PRO A 212 6.80 15.76 13.82
C PRO A 212 8.31 15.65 13.61
N PHE A 213 8.74 14.97 12.53
CA PHE A 213 10.14 14.60 12.28
C PHE A 213 10.78 15.41 11.13
N GLN A 214 10.06 16.38 10.56
CA GLN A 214 10.52 17.13 9.38
C GLN A 214 11.58 18.17 9.69
N ARG A 215 11.76 18.60 10.95
CA ARG A 215 12.69 19.69 11.34
C ARG A 215 14.14 19.46 10.89
N SER A 216 14.58 18.21 10.81
CA SER A 216 15.93 17.83 10.40
C SER A 216 16.02 17.41 8.94
N VAL A 217 14.93 17.50 8.19
CA VAL A 217 14.88 17.11 6.78
C VAL A 217 15.21 18.33 5.93
N SER A 218 16.21 18.19 5.07
CA SER A 218 16.56 19.21 4.09
C SER A 218 15.37 19.43 3.12
N PRO A 219 15.05 20.69 2.73
CA PRO A 219 13.90 20.99 1.87
C PRO A 219 13.86 20.20 0.56
N ASP A 220 15.00 19.91 -0.02
CA ASP A 220 15.16 19.10 -1.24
C ASP A 220 14.88 17.61 -1.03
N LYS A 221 14.75 17.15 0.22
CA LYS A 221 14.44 15.77 0.62
C LYS A 221 13.06 15.61 1.25
N LEU A 222 12.28 16.66 1.30
CA LEU A 222 10.88 16.63 1.75
C LEU A 222 9.97 16.64 0.52
N PHE A 223 9.40 15.49 0.19
CA PHE A 223 8.64 15.29 -1.03
C PHE A 223 7.15 15.55 -0.84
N THR A 224 6.49 16.05 -1.88
CA THR A 224 5.02 16.11 -1.90
C THR A 224 4.42 14.73 -2.19
N PRO A 225 3.21 14.41 -1.69
CA PRO A 225 2.50 13.17 -2.04
C PRO A 225 2.37 12.97 -3.56
N ALA A 226 2.09 14.03 -4.31
CA ALA A 226 1.98 14.00 -5.77
C ALA A 226 3.30 13.63 -6.46
N PHE A 227 4.44 14.11 -5.95
CA PHE A 227 5.76 13.71 -6.45
C PHE A 227 5.99 12.22 -6.21
N VAL A 228 5.73 11.74 -4.98
CA VAL A 228 5.93 10.34 -4.61
C VAL A 228 5.04 9.41 -5.42
N ALA A 229 3.78 9.78 -5.64
CA ALA A 229 2.87 9.01 -6.49
C ALA A 229 3.43 8.89 -7.93
N ARG A 230 3.90 9.99 -8.54
CA ARG A 230 4.50 9.95 -9.89
C ARG A 230 5.74 9.04 -9.95
N GLN A 231 6.63 9.15 -8.97
CA GLN A 231 7.84 8.32 -8.92
C GLN A 231 7.47 6.83 -8.79
N LEU A 232 6.54 6.50 -7.88
CA LEU A 232 6.09 5.13 -7.70
C LEU A 232 5.50 4.54 -9.00
N LEU A 233 4.61 5.26 -9.68
CA LEU A 233 3.99 4.77 -10.91
C LEU A 233 5.04 4.55 -12.02
N SER A 234 5.99 5.46 -12.17
CA SER A 234 7.11 5.30 -13.10
C SER A 234 8.01 4.09 -12.77
N ILE A 235 8.23 3.82 -11.47
CA ILE A 235 9.00 2.65 -11.02
C ILE A 235 8.25 1.36 -11.32
N ILE A 236 6.96 1.33 -11.07
CA ILE A 236 6.09 0.16 -11.34
C ILE A 236 6.15 -0.26 -12.81
N ASP A 237 6.17 0.69 -13.73
CA ASP A 237 6.23 0.43 -15.17
C ASP A 237 7.59 -0.10 -15.64
N GLY A 238 8.64 0.06 -14.83
CA GLY A 238 10.02 -0.38 -15.11
C GLY A 238 10.52 -1.53 -14.23
N LEU A 239 9.65 -2.22 -13.49
CA LEU A 239 10.08 -3.35 -12.66
C LEU A 239 10.64 -4.51 -13.49
N ASP A 240 11.69 -5.15 -12.99
CA ASP A 240 12.23 -6.37 -13.59
C ASP A 240 11.22 -7.53 -13.42
N PRO A 241 10.63 -8.04 -14.51
CA PRO A 241 9.59 -9.07 -14.45
C PRO A 241 10.09 -10.43 -13.95
N GLU A 242 11.39 -10.66 -13.98
CA GLU A 242 11.99 -11.94 -13.52
C GLU A 242 12.07 -12.02 -11.99
N LEU A 243 11.99 -10.89 -11.30
CA LEU A 243 12.07 -10.82 -9.85
C LEU A 243 10.69 -10.88 -9.21
N PRO A 244 10.39 -11.87 -8.36
CA PRO A 244 9.07 -11.98 -7.71
C PRO A 244 8.79 -10.83 -6.74
N ILE A 245 9.83 -10.19 -6.23
CA ILE A 245 9.75 -9.03 -5.34
C ILE A 245 10.98 -8.16 -5.48
N GLN A 246 10.76 -6.83 -5.42
CA GLN A 246 11.82 -5.84 -5.38
C GLN A 246 11.63 -4.90 -4.19
N TYR A 247 12.73 -4.43 -3.61
CA TYR A 247 12.71 -3.45 -2.51
C TYR A 247 13.45 -2.19 -2.97
N LEU A 248 12.69 -1.16 -3.32
CA LEU A 248 13.16 0.03 -4.02
C LEU A 248 12.81 1.32 -3.26
N ASP A 249 13.67 2.32 -3.42
CA ASP A 249 13.35 3.67 -2.98
C ASP A 249 12.72 4.51 -4.12
N TRP A 250 12.33 5.73 -3.78
CA TRP A 250 11.71 6.70 -4.69
C TRP A 250 12.60 7.10 -5.90
N LYS A 251 13.90 6.78 -5.87
CA LYS A 251 14.84 6.96 -7.00
C LYS A 251 14.98 5.72 -7.87
N ASN A 252 14.20 4.69 -7.62
CA ASN A 252 14.39 3.36 -8.23
C ASN A 252 15.72 2.70 -7.86
N THR A 253 16.25 3.00 -6.67
CA THR A 253 17.47 2.39 -6.17
C THR A 253 17.12 1.24 -5.26
N ALA A 254 17.77 0.09 -5.45
CA ALA A 254 17.58 -1.07 -4.58
C ALA A 254 18.04 -0.74 -3.15
N ILE A 255 17.24 -1.18 -2.19
CA ILE A 255 17.56 -1.09 -0.77
C ILE A 255 18.03 -2.48 -0.31
N GLU A 256 19.09 -2.51 0.48
CA GLU A 256 19.54 -3.73 1.15
C GLU A 256 18.45 -4.23 2.12
N TRP A 257 18.33 -5.58 2.23
CA TRP A 257 17.29 -6.22 3.05
C TRP A 257 17.59 -6.17 4.55
#